data_f0a9a584eeb10e29b428e9742406a347
#
_entry.id   f0a9a584eeb10e29b428e9742406a347
#
_cell.length_a   1.000
_cell.length_b   1.000
_cell.length_c   1.000
_cell.angle_alpha   90.00
_cell.angle_beta   90.00
_cell.angle_gamma   90.00
#
_symmetry.space_group_name_H-M   'P 1'
#
loop_
_entity.id
_entity.type
_entity.pdbx_description
1 polymer ?
#
loop_
_entity_poly.entity_id
_entity_poly.type
_entity_poly.pdbx_seq_one_letter_code
_entity_poly.pdbx_strand_id
1 'polypeptide(L)'
;FIRLAPPRTLASGVADALAKWYEASVSSGNSSDGLVQQAVQMARVLRDQLMIDGPLALQDPHSAAWARTAEACALTAGVIGGLGGARCRTVAAHAVHNGLTQLQACHDVLHGEKVGFGILVQLRLEERLGGNRLAGQAHRQLLPLLRQLQLPVSLQDLGLSNASLTDLQQVCAFACREGSDLHHLPFAVTPGALLEALVGAAEPSPVAP
;
A
#
# COMPACT_ATOMS: atom_id res chain seq x y z
N PHE A 1 -2.46 18.08 18.72
CA PHE A 1 -3.54 17.59 17.84
C PHE A 1 -3.35 16.13 17.45
N ILE A 2 -2.20 15.72 16.87
CA ILE A 2 -1.99 14.35 16.34
C ILE A 2 -2.07 13.29 17.47
N ARG A 3 -1.66 13.61 18.70
CA ARG A 3 -1.79 12.69 19.85
C ARG A 3 -3.24 12.37 20.26
N LEU A 4 -4.21 13.14 19.79
CA LEU A 4 -5.63 12.93 20.02
C LEU A 4 -6.31 12.15 18.89
N ALA A 5 -5.59 11.80 17.84
CA ALA A 5 -6.13 11.02 16.75
C ALA A 5 -6.43 9.59 17.22
N PRO A 6 -7.57 8.99 16.77
CA PRO A 6 -7.82 7.59 17.06
C PRO A 6 -6.70 6.69 16.54
N PRO A 7 -6.34 5.59 17.23
CA PRO A 7 -5.32 4.64 16.77
C PRO A 7 -5.55 4.15 15.33
N ARG A 8 -6.80 3.91 14.93
CA ARG A 8 -7.18 3.55 13.56
C ARG A 8 -6.71 4.58 12.52
N THR A 9 -6.79 5.87 12.85
CA THR A 9 -6.34 6.94 11.95
C THR A 9 -4.83 6.91 11.76
N LEU A 10 -4.07 6.68 12.86
CA LEU A 10 -2.61 6.54 12.77
C LEU A 10 -2.22 5.30 11.96
N ALA A 11 -2.85 4.16 12.22
CA ALA A 11 -2.62 2.92 11.48
C ALA A 11 -2.87 3.11 9.97
N SER A 12 -3.99 3.77 9.61
CA SER A 12 -4.28 4.15 8.23
C SER A 12 -3.20 5.04 7.63
N GLY A 13 -2.71 6.04 8.38
CA GLY A 13 -1.58 6.89 7.97
C GLY A 13 -0.29 6.10 7.76
N VAL A 14 0.00 5.13 8.62
CA VAL A 14 1.16 4.22 8.46
C VAL A 14 1.07 3.44 7.15
N ALA A 15 -0.10 2.89 6.83
CA ALA A 15 -0.29 2.12 5.59
C ALA A 15 -0.08 3.00 4.34
N ASP A 16 -0.63 4.21 4.33
CA ASP A 16 -0.42 5.15 3.23
C ASP A 16 1.05 5.58 3.09
N ALA A 17 1.72 5.83 4.21
CA ALA A 17 3.14 6.18 4.22
C ALA A 17 4.04 5.02 3.77
N LEU A 18 3.71 3.76 4.11
CA LEU A 18 4.41 2.56 3.62
C LEU A 18 4.31 2.44 2.09
N ALA A 19 3.19 2.85 1.49
CA ALA A 19 3.01 2.83 0.04
C ALA A 19 4.07 3.67 -0.69
N LYS A 20 4.63 4.72 -0.06
CA LYS A 20 5.70 5.54 -0.67
C LYS A 20 6.89 4.70 -1.11
N TRP A 21 7.30 3.71 -0.31
CA TRP A 21 8.38 2.79 -0.70
C TRP A 21 7.93 1.79 -1.77
N TYR A 22 6.82 1.10 -1.52
CA TYR A 22 6.41 0.00 -2.39
C TYR A 22 6.07 0.48 -3.80
N GLU A 23 5.51 1.67 -3.95
CA GLU A 23 5.17 2.24 -5.24
C GLU A 23 6.37 2.93 -5.90
N ALA A 24 7.11 3.79 -5.17
CA ALA A 24 8.24 4.48 -5.74
C ALA A 24 9.40 3.54 -6.13
N SER A 25 9.63 2.46 -5.38
CA SER A 25 10.71 1.51 -5.69
C SER A 25 10.48 0.79 -7.02
N VAL A 26 9.25 0.46 -7.37
CA VAL A 26 8.94 -0.25 -8.62
C VAL A 26 8.85 0.68 -9.81
N SER A 27 8.30 1.89 -9.64
CA SER A 27 8.13 2.85 -10.74
C SER A 27 9.37 3.72 -11.00
N SER A 28 10.16 3.99 -9.99
CA SER A 28 11.21 5.02 -10.02
C SER A 28 12.55 4.57 -9.45
N GLY A 29 12.69 3.32 -9.03
CA GLY A 29 13.93 2.78 -8.43
C GLY A 29 15.16 2.92 -9.31
N ASN A 30 15.00 2.93 -10.63
CA ASN A 30 16.06 3.06 -11.63
C ASN A 30 16.06 4.46 -12.32
N SER A 31 15.44 5.48 -11.72
CA SER A 31 15.44 6.83 -12.27
C SER A 31 16.86 7.40 -12.38
N SER A 32 17.15 8.11 -13.46
CA SER A 32 18.39 8.88 -13.62
C SER A 32 18.33 10.27 -12.96
N ASP A 33 17.14 10.68 -12.48
CA ASP A 33 16.93 11.95 -11.80
C ASP A 33 17.38 11.85 -10.34
N GLY A 34 18.35 12.68 -9.94
CA GLY A 34 18.95 12.63 -8.60
C GLY A 34 17.96 12.94 -7.47
N LEU A 35 16.99 13.84 -7.67
CA LEU A 35 15.96 14.13 -6.66
C LEU A 35 14.98 12.96 -6.50
N VAL A 36 14.60 12.33 -7.61
CA VAL A 36 13.77 11.12 -7.58
C VAL A 36 14.50 9.98 -6.87
N GLN A 37 15.80 9.76 -7.14
CA GLN A 37 16.58 8.75 -6.43
C GLN A 37 16.63 9.03 -4.92
N GLN A 38 16.85 10.29 -4.50
CA GLN A 38 16.83 10.66 -3.09
C GLN A 38 15.47 10.39 -2.46
N ALA A 39 14.37 10.76 -3.14
CA ALA A 39 13.02 10.48 -2.66
C ALA A 39 12.76 8.98 -2.48
N VAL A 40 13.21 8.14 -3.40
CA VAL A 40 13.11 6.66 -3.30
C VAL A 40 13.88 6.15 -2.09
N GLN A 41 15.13 6.63 -1.84
CA GLN A 41 15.90 6.21 -0.67
C GLN A 41 15.27 6.70 0.64
N MET A 42 14.73 7.92 0.68
CA MET A 42 13.97 8.40 1.83
C MET A 42 12.73 7.54 2.11
N ALA A 43 12.01 7.11 1.07
CA ALA A 43 10.87 6.21 1.19
C ALA A 43 11.26 4.84 1.78
N ARG A 44 12.45 4.34 1.46
CA ARG A 44 13.01 3.12 2.07
C ARG A 44 13.23 3.30 3.57
N VAL A 45 13.89 4.39 3.97
CA VAL A 45 14.13 4.69 5.40
C VAL A 45 12.81 4.88 6.14
N LEU A 46 11.85 5.58 5.53
CA LEU A 46 10.50 5.77 6.08
C LEU A 46 9.82 4.42 6.34
N ARG A 47 9.83 3.51 5.35
CA ARG A 47 9.28 2.16 5.51
C ARG A 47 9.93 1.44 6.70
N ASP A 48 11.27 1.41 6.76
CA ASP A 48 12.01 0.68 7.80
C ASP A 48 11.68 1.23 9.20
N GLN A 49 11.56 2.55 9.34
CA GLN A 49 11.13 3.19 10.57
C GLN A 49 9.69 2.81 10.94
N LEU A 50 8.75 2.87 10.00
CA LEU A 50 7.34 2.58 10.27
C LEU A 50 7.08 1.11 10.60
N MET A 51 7.88 0.18 10.04
CA MET A 51 7.79 -1.24 10.41
C MET A 51 8.17 -1.49 11.87
N ILE A 52 9.02 -0.66 12.45
CA ILE A 52 9.43 -0.76 13.87
C ILE A 52 8.54 0.09 14.77
N ASP A 53 8.41 1.38 14.45
CA ASP A 53 7.71 2.34 15.30
C ASP A 53 6.17 2.21 15.25
N GLY A 54 5.60 1.80 14.12
CA GLY A 54 4.15 1.69 13.94
C GLY A 54 3.48 0.78 14.97
N PRO A 55 3.91 -0.48 15.13
CA PRO A 55 3.38 -1.36 16.17
C PRO A 55 3.57 -0.82 17.60
N LEU A 56 4.71 -0.22 17.89
CA LEU A 56 5.00 0.36 19.21
C LEU A 56 4.11 1.58 19.48
N ALA A 57 3.87 2.40 18.48
CA ALA A 57 3.00 3.57 18.57
C ALA A 57 1.57 3.18 18.94
N LEU A 58 1.02 2.12 18.31
CA LEU A 58 -0.34 1.69 18.60
C LEU A 58 -0.51 1.06 20.00
N GLN A 59 0.58 0.55 20.60
CA GLN A 59 0.56 0.03 21.97
C GLN A 59 0.45 1.15 23.01
N ASP A 60 1.10 2.29 22.78
CA ASP A 60 1.08 3.44 23.70
C ASP A 60 1.03 4.77 22.93
N PRO A 61 -0.15 5.44 22.89
CA PRO A 61 -0.31 6.75 22.26
C PRO A 61 0.52 7.88 22.89
N HIS A 62 1.07 7.67 24.10
CA HIS A 62 1.93 8.64 24.77
C HIS A 62 3.42 8.38 24.54
N SER A 63 3.78 7.30 23.88
CA SER A 63 5.15 6.92 23.60
C SER A 63 5.87 7.88 22.64
N ALA A 64 7.20 7.88 22.68
CA ALA A 64 8.00 8.56 21.67
C ALA A 64 7.81 7.93 20.26
N ALA A 65 7.48 6.63 20.20
CA ALA A 65 7.16 5.97 18.94
C ALA A 65 5.92 6.55 18.27
N TRP A 66 4.86 6.90 19.04
CA TRP A 66 3.70 7.59 18.50
C TRP A 66 4.07 8.92 17.82
N ALA A 67 4.87 9.75 18.50
CA ALA A 67 5.28 11.04 17.96
C ALA A 67 6.09 10.86 16.64
N ARG A 68 7.10 9.95 16.67
CA ARG A 68 7.91 9.68 15.47
C ARG A 68 7.08 9.13 14.30
N THR A 69 6.14 8.22 14.59
CA THR A 69 5.24 7.65 13.57
C THR A 69 4.36 8.73 12.96
N ALA A 70 3.77 9.60 13.79
CA ALA A 70 2.93 10.70 13.31
C ALA A 70 3.72 11.70 12.45
N GLU A 71 4.94 12.06 12.87
CA GLU A 71 5.84 12.92 12.08
C GLU A 71 6.25 12.24 10.76
N ALA A 72 6.57 10.95 10.79
CA ALA A 72 6.92 10.18 9.62
C ALA A 72 5.77 10.15 8.58
N CYS A 73 4.54 9.90 9.03
CA CYS A 73 3.36 9.88 8.17
C CYS A 73 3.00 11.26 7.59
N ALA A 74 3.17 12.33 8.37
CA ALA A 74 2.76 13.67 7.95
C ALA A 74 3.87 14.42 7.21
N LEU A 75 5.09 14.48 7.79
CA LEU A 75 6.17 15.32 7.28
C LEU A 75 7.06 14.55 6.29
N THR A 76 7.61 13.40 6.70
CA THR A 76 8.55 12.66 5.84
C THR A 76 7.87 12.17 4.57
N ALA A 77 6.67 11.62 4.66
CA ALA A 77 5.91 11.20 3.48
C ALA A 77 5.58 12.38 2.55
N GLY A 78 5.28 13.56 3.12
CA GLY A 78 5.06 14.79 2.38
C GLY A 78 6.32 15.26 1.63
N VAL A 79 7.48 15.24 2.29
CA VAL A 79 8.77 15.60 1.69
C VAL A 79 9.12 14.66 0.52
N ILE A 80 8.92 13.35 0.67
CA ILE A 80 9.13 12.37 -0.40
C ILE A 80 8.27 12.72 -1.62
N GLY A 81 6.99 13.02 -1.41
CA GLY A 81 6.09 13.44 -2.47
C GLY A 81 6.48 14.77 -3.12
N GLY A 82 7.04 15.69 -2.36
CA GLY A 82 7.55 16.98 -2.85
C GLY A 82 8.80 16.83 -3.71
N LEU A 83 9.75 15.99 -3.30
CA LEU A 83 11.01 15.76 -4.03
C LEU A 83 10.81 14.88 -5.27
N GLY A 84 10.08 13.78 -5.13
CA GLY A 84 9.88 12.78 -6.19
C GLY A 84 8.76 13.12 -7.17
N GLY A 85 7.89 14.07 -6.82
CA GLY A 85 6.74 14.46 -7.65
C GLY A 85 5.79 13.29 -7.92
N ALA A 86 5.15 13.30 -9.08
CA ALA A 86 4.24 12.24 -9.52
C ALA A 86 4.90 10.87 -9.63
N ARG A 87 6.20 10.81 -9.94
CA ARG A 87 6.96 9.57 -10.11
C ARG A 87 7.10 8.74 -8.82
N CYS A 88 6.98 9.37 -7.64
CA CYS A 88 7.10 8.70 -6.34
C CYS A 88 5.77 8.64 -5.59
N ARG A 89 4.63 8.76 -6.26
CA ARG A 89 3.34 8.87 -5.57
C ARG A 89 2.50 7.61 -5.63
N THR A 90 2.13 7.18 -6.83
CA THR A 90 1.02 6.25 -7.02
C THR A 90 1.32 5.24 -8.13
N VAL A 91 1.03 3.97 -7.84
CA VAL A 91 1.12 2.86 -8.79
C VAL A 91 -0.08 1.93 -8.55
N ALA A 92 0.14 0.64 -8.31
CA ALA A 92 -0.93 -0.33 -8.19
C ALA A 92 -1.68 -0.25 -6.85
N ALA A 93 -1.01 0.09 -5.75
CA ALA A 93 -1.67 0.19 -4.45
C ALA A 93 -2.77 1.27 -4.47
N HIS A 94 -2.46 2.44 -5.01
CA HIS A 94 -3.44 3.51 -5.16
C HIS A 94 -4.44 3.25 -6.29
N ALA A 95 -4.08 2.57 -7.37
CA ALA A 95 -5.03 2.18 -8.41
C ALA A 95 -6.10 1.21 -7.84
N VAL A 96 -5.70 0.25 -6.99
CA VAL A 96 -6.61 -0.64 -6.26
C VAL A 96 -7.50 0.15 -5.31
N HIS A 97 -6.93 1.06 -4.50
CA HIS A 97 -7.70 1.97 -3.65
C HIS A 97 -8.77 2.70 -4.47
N ASN A 98 -8.40 3.30 -5.61
CA ASN A 98 -9.32 4.04 -6.48
C ASN A 98 -10.44 3.14 -7.04
N GLY A 99 -10.14 1.88 -7.38
CA GLY A 99 -11.12 0.88 -7.76
C GLY A 99 -12.10 0.56 -6.63
N LEU A 100 -11.60 0.32 -5.42
CA LEU A 100 -12.40 0.02 -4.24
C LEU A 100 -13.34 1.16 -3.85
N THR A 101 -13.00 2.42 -4.12
CA THR A 101 -13.89 3.57 -3.88
C THR A 101 -15.15 3.56 -4.74
N GLN A 102 -15.20 2.74 -5.80
CA GLN A 102 -16.40 2.60 -6.64
C GLN A 102 -17.49 1.77 -5.95
N LEU A 103 -17.17 1.04 -4.89
CA LEU A 103 -18.11 0.22 -4.16
C LEU A 103 -18.62 0.95 -2.90
N GLN A 104 -19.94 1.06 -2.76
CA GLN A 104 -20.59 1.68 -1.59
C GLN A 104 -20.13 1.04 -0.27
N ALA A 105 -19.93 -0.28 -0.24
CA ALA A 105 -19.47 -1.01 0.93
C ALA A 105 -18.10 -0.57 1.45
N CYS A 106 -17.28 0.09 0.62
CA CYS A 106 -15.95 0.58 0.99
C CYS A 106 -15.92 2.07 1.38
N HIS A 107 -17.06 2.77 1.44
CA HIS A 107 -17.07 4.21 1.72
C HIS A 107 -16.61 4.55 3.14
N ASP A 108 -16.91 3.70 4.13
CA ASP A 108 -16.50 3.89 5.53
C ASP A 108 -15.09 3.34 5.83
N VAL A 109 -14.44 2.70 4.85
CA VAL A 109 -13.06 2.25 4.95
C VAL A 109 -12.14 3.44 4.68
N LEU A 110 -11.18 3.68 5.57
CA LEU A 110 -10.26 4.82 5.45
C LEU A 110 -9.35 4.68 4.21
N HIS A 111 -8.83 5.81 3.72
CA HIS A 111 -7.94 5.85 2.57
C HIS A 111 -6.77 4.87 2.71
N GLY A 112 -5.97 5.04 3.77
CA GLY A 112 -4.78 4.21 3.98
C GLY A 112 -5.10 2.74 4.29
N GLU A 113 -6.29 2.42 4.81
CA GLU A 113 -6.73 1.03 4.96
C GLU A 113 -6.87 0.35 3.59
N LYS A 114 -7.48 1.02 2.62
CA LYS A 114 -7.57 0.54 1.23
C LYS A 114 -6.21 0.51 0.53
N VAL A 115 -5.36 1.51 0.79
CA VAL A 115 -3.99 1.55 0.24
C VAL A 115 -3.14 0.42 0.81
N GLY A 116 -3.19 0.15 2.12
CA GLY A 116 -2.48 -0.96 2.75
C GLY A 116 -2.83 -2.32 2.14
N PHE A 117 -4.11 -2.58 1.94
CA PHE A 117 -4.57 -3.75 1.19
C PHE A 117 -4.04 -3.73 -0.26
N GLY A 118 -4.08 -2.58 -0.91
CA GLY A 118 -3.55 -2.38 -2.26
C GLY A 118 -2.05 -2.69 -2.39
N ILE A 119 -1.24 -2.44 -1.34
CA ILE A 119 0.19 -2.84 -1.35
C ILE A 119 0.32 -4.37 -1.42
N LEU A 120 -0.50 -5.12 -0.68
CA LEU A 120 -0.48 -6.59 -0.74
C LEU A 120 -0.82 -7.08 -2.15
N VAL A 121 -1.83 -6.47 -2.78
CA VAL A 121 -2.22 -6.78 -4.17
C VAL A 121 -1.08 -6.44 -5.14
N GLN A 122 -0.44 -5.27 -5.01
CA GLN A 122 0.70 -4.88 -5.84
C GLN A 122 1.85 -5.89 -5.74
N LEU A 123 2.23 -6.27 -4.53
CA LEU A 123 3.32 -7.23 -4.32
C LEU A 123 3.02 -8.60 -4.94
N ARG A 124 1.76 -9.02 -4.98
CA ARG A 124 1.31 -10.20 -5.71
C ARG A 124 1.50 -10.07 -7.22
N LEU A 125 1.12 -8.93 -7.78
CA LEU A 125 1.30 -8.65 -9.20
C LEU A 125 2.79 -8.64 -9.58
N GLU A 126 3.63 -7.98 -8.77
CA GLU A 126 5.07 -7.95 -8.97
C GLU A 126 5.71 -9.34 -8.92
N GLU A 127 5.30 -10.18 -7.97
CA GLU A 127 5.80 -11.55 -7.85
C GLU A 127 5.37 -12.41 -9.04
N ARG A 128 4.08 -12.38 -9.41
CA ARG A 128 3.50 -13.29 -10.41
C ARG A 128 3.76 -12.85 -11.84
N LEU A 129 3.58 -11.57 -12.14
CA LEU A 129 3.73 -11.04 -13.50
C LEU A 129 5.11 -10.45 -13.74
N GLY A 130 5.69 -9.79 -12.74
CA GLY A 130 7.01 -9.18 -12.82
C GLY A 130 8.16 -10.15 -12.56
N GLY A 131 7.90 -11.35 -12.07
CA GLY A 131 8.93 -12.33 -11.68
C GLY A 131 9.79 -11.86 -10.49
N ASN A 132 9.32 -10.87 -9.73
CA ASN A 132 10.06 -10.27 -8.62
C ASN A 132 9.94 -11.12 -7.34
N ARG A 133 10.91 -12.01 -7.11
CA ARG A 133 10.93 -12.83 -5.88
C ARG A 133 11.02 -12.02 -4.59
N LEU A 134 11.62 -10.83 -4.62
CA LEU A 134 11.70 -9.95 -3.45
C LEU A 134 10.34 -9.38 -3.09
N ALA A 135 9.43 -9.20 -4.04
CA ALA A 135 8.05 -8.78 -3.77
C ALA A 135 7.31 -9.86 -2.96
N GLY A 136 7.49 -11.14 -3.26
CA GLY A 136 6.93 -12.23 -2.45
C GLY A 136 7.50 -12.26 -1.02
N GLN A 137 8.79 -11.97 -0.84
CA GLN A 137 9.37 -11.83 0.51
C GLN A 137 8.80 -10.62 1.25
N ALA A 138 8.68 -9.49 0.57
CA ALA A 138 8.09 -8.27 1.13
C ALA A 138 6.63 -8.50 1.53
N HIS A 139 5.85 -9.21 0.73
CA HIS A 139 4.48 -9.60 1.05
C HIS A 139 4.41 -10.42 2.34
N ARG A 140 5.28 -11.44 2.49
CA ARG A 140 5.34 -12.27 3.71
C ARG A 140 5.73 -11.49 4.96
N GLN A 141 6.49 -10.40 4.83
CA GLN A 141 6.83 -9.51 5.94
C GLN A 141 5.72 -8.51 6.24
N LEU A 142 5.09 -7.96 5.20
CA LEU A 142 4.09 -6.91 5.35
C LEU A 142 2.75 -7.44 5.88
N LEU A 143 2.30 -8.60 5.41
CA LEU A 143 1.02 -9.19 5.79
C LEU A 143 0.83 -9.31 7.31
N PRO A 144 1.77 -9.92 8.10
CA PRO A 144 1.64 -9.96 9.55
C PRO A 144 1.75 -8.58 10.20
N LEU A 145 2.52 -7.65 9.65
CA LEU A 145 2.59 -6.28 10.14
C LEU A 145 1.25 -5.57 10.03
N LEU A 146 0.60 -5.62 8.86
CA LEU A 146 -0.72 -5.00 8.67
C LEU A 146 -1.77 -5.60 9.62
N ARG A 147 -1.74 -6.91 9.86
CA ARG A 147 -2.59 -7.56 10.87
C ARG A 147 -2.31 -7.03 12.28
N GLN A 148 -1.04 -6.87 12.66
CA GLN A 148 -0.65 -6.31 13.95
C GLN A 148 -1.12 -4.85 14.12
N LEU A 149 -1.13 -4.09 13.04
CA LEU A 149 -1.66 -2.73 12.99
C LEU A 149 -3.20 -2.67 12.89
N GLN A 150 -3.87 -3.83 12.92
CA GLN A 150 -5.35 -3.97 12.78
C GLN A 150 -5.88 -3.37 11.46
N LEU A 151 -5.08 -3.43 10.41
CA LEU A 151 -5.44 -2.98 9.09
C LEU A 151 -6.08 -4.11 8.27
N PRO A 152 -6.99 -3.81 7.33
CA PRO A 152 -7.56 -4.79 6.42
C PRO A 152 -6.49 -5.47 5.58
N VAL A 153 -6.52 -6.79 5.51
CA VAL A 153 -5.63 -7.63 4.69
C VAL A 153 -6.38 -8.52 3.70
N SER A 154 -7.71 -8.56 3.80
CA SER A 154 -8.58 -9.35 2.95
C SER A 154 -9.79 -8.55 2.47
N LEU A 155 -10.48 -9.06 1.44
CA LEU A 155 -11.76 -8.49 1.01
C LEU A 155 -12.80 -8.52 2.12
N GLN A 156 -12.79 -9.56 2.97
CA GLN A 156 -13.66 -9.65 4.13
C GLN A 156 -13.44 -8.50 5.12
N ASP A 157 -12.17 -8.17 5.42
CA ASP A 157 -11.82 -7.08 6.34
C ASP A 157 -12.23 -5.70 5.79
N LEU A 158 -12.34 -5.57 4.47
CA LEU A 158 -12.85 -4.38 3.78
C LEU A 158 -14.39 -4.31 3.73
N GLY A 159 -15.09 -5.27 4.38
CA GLY A 159 -16.55 -5.33 4.34
C GLY A 159 -17.12 -5.95 3.06
N LEU A 160 -16.30 -6.61 2.25
CA LEU A 160 -16.66 -7.16 0.94
C LEU A 160 -16.94 -8.67 0.97
N SER A 161 -17.32 -9.24 2.12
CA SER A 161 -17.67 -10.68 2.25
C SER A 161 -18.78 -11.12 1.30
N ASN A 162 -19.72 -10.22 0.98
CA ASN A 162 -20.87 -10.47 0.12
C ASN A 162 -20.74 -9.81 -1.27
N ALA A 163 -19.56 -9.30 -1.62
CA ALA A 163 -19.34 -8.71 -2.93
C ALA A 163 -19.50 -9.76 -4.02
N SER A 164 -20.26 -9.43 -5.04
CA SER A 164 -20.42 -10.29 -6.21
C SER A 164 -19.16 -10.27 -7.08
N LEU A 165 -19.02 -11.25 -7.96
CA LEU A 165 -17.97 -11.24 -8.98
C LEU A 165 -18.05 -9.97 -9.84
N THR A 166 -19.25 -9.50 -10.14
CA THR A 166 -19.47 -8.27 -10.92
C THR A 166 -18.92 -7.04 -10.19
N ASP A 167 -19.11 -6.94 -8.87
CA ASP A 167 -18.56 -5.85 -8.08
C ASP A 167 -17.03 -5.84 -8.14
N LEU A 168 -16.39 -7.00 -7.96
CA LEU A 168 -14.93 -7.11 -8.04
C LEU A 168 -14.41 -6.84 -9.46
N GLN A 169 -15.15 -7.25 -10.50
CA GLN A 169 -14.83 -6.92 -11.89
C GLN A 169 -14.90 -5.40 -12.14
N GLN A 170 -15.88 -4.70 -11.55
CA GLN A 170 -15.98 -3.25 -11.61
C GLN A 170 -14.75 -2.57 -10.98
N VAL A 171 -14.30 -3.02 -9.80
CA VAL A 171 -13.07 -2.56 -9.16
C VAL A 171 -11.88 -2.73 -10.09
N CYS A 172 -11.71 -3.92 -10.68
CA CYS A 172 -10.60 -4.23 -11.57
C CYS A 172 -10.65 -3.41 -12.86
N ALA A 173 -11.82 -3.27 -13.47
CA ALA A 173 -12.00 -2.47 -14.68
C ALA A 173 -11.64 -1.00 -14.43
N PHE A 174 -12.07 -0.44 -13.28
CA PHE A 174 -11.73 0.94 -12.91
C PHE A 174 -10.23 1.12 -12.64
N ALA A 175 -9.60 0.19 -11.92
CA ALA A 175 -8.19 0.23 -11.62
C ALA A 175 -7.30 0.04 -12.87
N CYS A 176 -7.78 -0.70 -13.88
CA CYS A 176 -7.07 -0.95 -15.15
C CYS A 176 -7.44 0.04 -16.27
N ARG A 177 -8.30 1.04 -16.02
CA ARG A 177 -8.72 1.99 -17.07
C ARG A 177 -7.54 2.75 -17.65
N GLU A 178 -7.70 3.29 -18.84
CA GLU A 178 -6.71 4.19 -19.46
C GLU A 178 -6.38 5.36 -18.52
N GLY A 179 -5.09 5.73 -18.43
CA GLY A 179 -4.60 6.78 -17.56
C GLY A 179 -4.54 6.41 -16.07
N SER A 180 -4.80 5.16 -15.70
CA SER A 180 -4.64 4.71 -14.31
C SER A 180 -3.17 4.62 -13.92
N ASP A 181 -2.89 4.91 -12.65
CA ASP A 181 -1.55 4.75 -12.05
C ASP A 181 -1.03 3.31 -12.09
N LEU A 182 -1.90 2.30 -12.28
CA LEU A 182 -1.54 0.91 -12.46
C LEU A 182 -0.53 0.72 -13.60
N HIS A 183 -0.62 1.55 -14.62
CA HIS A 183 0.25 1.50 -15.81
C HIS A 183 1.68 2.02 -15.55
N HIS A 184 1.98 2.50 -14.35
CA HIS A 184 3.35 2.78 -13.92
C HIS A 184 4.13 1.52 -13.51
N LEU A 185 3.47 0.34 -13.42
CA LEU A 185 4.17 -0.94 -13.29
C LEU A 185 5.01 -1.23 -14.55
N PRO A 186 6.19 -1.86 -14.43
CA PRO A 186 7.05 -2.19 -15.57
C PRO A 186 6.55 -3.40 -16.39
N PHE A 187 5.33 -3.84 -16.17
CA PHE A 187 4.66 -4.94 -16.86
C PHE A 187 3.17 -4.66 -16.99
N ALA A 188 2.54 -5.27 -17.99
CA ALA A 188 1.10 -5.12 -18.23
C ALA A 188 0.28 -5.93 -17.22
N VAL A 189 -0.82 -5.33 -16.73
CA VAL A 189 -1.78 -5.97 -15.82
C VAL A 189 -3.15 -5.97 -16.49
N THR A 190 -3.74 -7.15 -16.63
CA THR A 190 -5.12 -7.30 -17.09
C THR A 190 -6.10 -7.26 -15.92
N PRO A 191 -7.40 -6.90 -16.13
CA PRO A 191 -8.41 -6.97 -15.08
C PRO A 191 -8.53 -8.37 -14.45
N GLY A 192 -8.34 -9.45 -15.22
CA GLY A 192 -8.35 -10.83 -14.71
C GLY A 192 -7.19 -11.11 -13.76
N ALA A 193 -5.97 -10.72 -14.14
CA ALA A 193 -4.79 -10.88 -13.27
C ALA A 193 -4.90 -10.02 -11.99
N LEU A 194 -5.48 -8.82 -12.09
CA LEU A 194 -5.76 -7.98 -10.93
C LEU A 194 -6.79 -8.64 -9.99
N LEU A 195 -7.85 -9.24 -10.56
CA LEU A 195 -8.87 -9.95 -9.78
C LEU A 195 -8.27 -11.12 -8.99
N GLU A 196 -7.40 -11.92 -9.61
CA GLU A 196 -6.69 -13.00 -8.93
C GLU A 196 -5.82 -12.48 -7.78
N ALA A 197 -5.11 -11.37 -7.99
CA ALA A 197 -4.28 -10.75 -6.96
C ALA A 197 -5.11 -10.16 -5.82
N LEU A 198 -6.28 -9.57 -6.10
CA LEU A 198 -7.24 -9.08 -5.11
C LEU A 198 -7.75 -10.21 -4.20
N VAL A 199 -8.22 -11.30 -4.80
CA VAL A 199 -8.76 -12.45 -4.05
C VAL A 199 -7.67 -13.14 -3.24
N GLY A 200 -6.47 -13.29 -3.80
CA GLY A 200 -5.35 -13.95 -3.15
C GLY A 200 -4.50 -13.05 -2.23
N ALA A 201 -4.90 -11.80 -1.97
CA ALA A 201 -4.05 -10.83 -1.23
C ALA A 201 -3.71 -11.28 0.20
N ALA A 202 -4.64 -11.96 0.89
CA ALA A 202 -4.45 -12.44 2.26
C ALA A 202 -3.65 -13.74 2.37
N GLU A 203 -3.42 -14.44 1.26
CA GLU A 203 -2.69 -15.70 1.25
C GLU A 203 -1.17 -15.42 1.35
N PRO A 204 -0.41 -16.15 2.14
CA PRO A 204 1.04 -16.01 2.13
C PRO A 204 1.59 -16.39 0.74
N SER A 205 2.53 -15.60 0.24
CA SER A 205 3.25 -15.96 -0.98
C SER A 205 3.97 -17.30 -0.79
N PRO A 206 3.91 -18.22 -1.76
CA PRO A 206 4.59 -19.49 -1.66
C PRO A 206 6.09 -19.28 -1.38
N VAL A 207 6.65 -20.09 -0.50
CA VAL A 207 8.11 -20.12 -0.29
C VAL A 207 8.70 -20.75 -1.54
N ALA A 208 9.53 -20.00 -2.27
CA ALA A 208 10.26 -20.58 -3.39
C ALA A 208 11.17 -21.69 -2.88
N PRO A 209 11.23 -22.86 -3.56
CA PRO A 209 12.11 -23.96 -3.21
C PRO A 209 13.58 -23.54 -3.29
#